data_f04b1ea2bd185a674d88878454398804
#
_entry.id   f04b1ea2bd185a674d88878454398804
#
_cell.length_a   1.000
_cell.length_b   1.000
_cell.length_c   1.000
_cell.angle_alpha   90.00
_cell.angle_beta   90.00
_cell.angle_gamma   90.00
#
_symmetry.space_group_name_H-M   'P 1'
#
loop_
_entity.id
_entity.type
_entity.pdbx_description
1 polymer ?
#
loop_
_entity_poly.entity_id
_entity_poly.type
_entity_poly.pdbx_seq_one_letter_code
_entity_poly.pdbx_strand_id
1 'polypeptide(L)'
;MLSFVVVGSGYRAQFYGRIAKKHPELFRVMFLCRSQAKVDYMQEMGMQATTSLAACEQFQPDFIVVAATKKDLGEIAAVWADKGYPVAMETPAGISLAQLEALHALHEKSARITVFEQYHRYPILAAGLHELTLGRIGNPSSAYISLAHEYHAASLLRRMLDTLGEGYSMIGTRSKNTVVETDSRYGRILDGRTSVRQRDVVTICYESGKMALYDFSGLQYHSLIRSRHLIVRGDKGEWNDDHIVFLDENNNPVHKKLVPLQHPVLEVPDLLETGLTLDNDQDEYAIATMLLDMGEFIDTGKEPYPLGEALDDAYFAVLMKEALECPGKTIASKKMPW
;
A
#
# COMPACT_ATOMS: atom_id res chain seq x y z
N MET A 1 23.39 8.85 1.75
CA MET A 1 22.24 9.79 1.71
C MET A 1 21.63 9.74 0.32
N LEU A 2 20.34 9.40 0.23
CA LEU A 2 19.62 9.32 -1.05
C LEU A 2 18.93 10.67 -1.35
N SER A 3 19.04 11.12 -2.59
CA SER A 3 18.40 12.36 -3.08
C SER A 3 17.30 12.02 -4.06
N PHE A 4 16.13 12.65 -3.94
CA PHE A 4 15.03 12.37 -4.86
C PHE A 4 14.14 13.58 -5.11
N VAL A 5 13.48 13.58 -6.27
CA VAL A 5 12.44 14.56 -6.61
C VAL A 5 11.08 13.92 -6.47
N VAL A 6 10.17 14.60 -5.77
CA VAL A 6 8.76 14.22 -5.69
C VAL A 6 7.96 15.00 -6.71
N VAL A 7 7.37 14.33 -7.67
CA VAL A 7 6.46 14.93 -8.65
C VAL A 7 5.04 14.91 -8.09
N GLY A 8 4.66 16.04 -7.51
CA GLY A 8 3.38 16.21 -6.84
C GLY A 8 3.47 17.10 -5.59
N SER A 9 2.32 17.57 -5.11
CA SER A 9 2.21 18.42 -3.91
C SER A 9 0.94 18.15 -3.11
N GLY A 10 0.31 16.99 -3.36
CA GLY A 10 -0.90 16.54 -2.66
C GLY A 10 -0.60 15.98 -1.27
N TYR A 11 -1.66 15.53 -0.59
CA TYR A 11 -1.54 14.94 0.75
C TYR A 11 -0.48 13.83 0.82
N ARG A 12 -0.50 12.88 -0.12
CA ARG A 12 0.48 11.78 -0.15
C ARG A 12 1.91 12.27 -0.43
N ALA A 13 2.08 13.24 -1.31
CA ALA A 13 3.41 13.81 -1.59
C ALA A 13 4.06 14.42 -0.33
N GLN A 14 3.28 14.98 0.59
CA GLN A 14 3.79 15.58 1.83
C GLN A 14 4.45 14.57 2.77
N PHE A 15 4.07 13.28 2.70
CA PHE A 15 4.72 12.23 3.49
C PHE A 15 6.22 12.16 3.21
N TYR A 16 6.61 12.21 1.95
CA TYR A 16 8.03 12.19 1.54
C TYR A 16 8.83 13.35 2.11
N GLY A 17 8.20 14.54 2.18
CA GLY A 17 8.83 15.72 2.79
C GLY A 17 8.98 15.60 4.30
N ARG A 18 7.97 15.05 5.00
CA ARG A 18 8.07 14.82 6.45
C ARG A 18 9.11 13.75 6.78
N ILE A 19 9.16 12.67 6.00
CA ILE A 19 10.18 11.62 6.14
C ILE A 19 11.59 12.21 5.98
N ALA A 20 11.83 13.00 4.92
CA ALA A 20 13.14 13.63 4.71
C ALA A 20 13.51 14.64 5.81
N LYS A 21 12.54 15.34 6.39
CA LYS A 21 12.77 16.20 7.55
C LYS A 21 13.08 15.45 8.84
N LYS A 22 12.45 14.29 9.03
CA LYS A 22 12.67 13.42 10.19
C LYS A 22 14.02 12.70 10.12
N HIS A 23 14.50 12.44 8.90
CA HIS A 23 15.74 11.69 8.62
C HIS A 23 16.65 12.46 7.62
N PRO A 24 17.12 13.67 7.96
CA PRO A 24 17.92 14.52 7.04
C PRO A 24 19.29 13.91 6.71
N GLU A 25 19.79 12.99 7.53
CA GLU A 25 21.02 12.23 7.30
C GLU A 25 20.83 11.12 6.24
N LEU A 26 19.60 10.65 6.04
CA LEU A 26 19.28 9.59 5.09
C LEU A 26 18.76 10.13 3.76
N PHE A 27 17.98 11.24 3.80
CA PHE A 27 17.21 11.70 2.64
C PHE A 27 17.34 13.20 2.37
N ARG A 28 17.41 13.54 1.09
CA ARG A 28 17.31 14.91 0.56
C ARG A 28 16.24 14.97 -0.51
N VAL A 29 15.29 15.87 -0.39
CA VAL A 29 14.11 15.95 -1.25
C VAL A 29 13.87 17.32 -1.86
N MET A 30 13.42 17.35 -3.13
CA MET A 30 12.87 18.53 -3.81
C MET A 30 11.51 18.16 -4.40
N PHE A 31 10.58 19.11 -4.40
CA PHE A 31 9.23 18.92 -4.96
C PHE A 31 9.10 19.62 -6.31
N LEU A 32 8.66 18.88 -7.31
CA LEU A 32 8.20 19.43 -8.59
C LEU A 32 6.70 19.66 -8.53
N CYS A 33 6.31 20.94 -8.52
CA CYS A 33 4.92 21.39 -8.43
C CYS A 33 4.41 21.90 -9.78
N ARG A 34 3.13 21.74 -10.07
CA ARG A 34 2.52 22.19 -11.32
C ARG A 34 2.24 23.70 -11.38
N SER A 35 2.32 24.45 -10.27
CA SER A 35 2.05 25.88 -10.22
C SER A 35 2.82 26.57 -9.09
N GLN A 36 3.06 27.88 -9.24
CA GLN A 36 3.73 28.68 -8.22
C GLN A 36 3.00 28.63 -6.88
N ALA A 37 1.68 28.75 -6.86
CA ALA A 37 0.88 28.64 -5.62
C ALA A 37 1.11 27.32 -4.85
N LYS A 38 1.43 26.22 -5.57
CA LYS A 38 1.80 24.96 -4.93
C LYS A 38 3.25 24.96 -4.45
N VAL A 39 4.13 25.65 -5.11
CA VAL A 39 5.51 25.88 -4.62
C VAL A 39 5.47 26.66 -3.32
N ASP A 40 4.74 27.78 -3.30
CA ASP A 40 4.62 28.64 -2.12
C ASP A 40 4.05 27.85 -0.92
N TYR A 41 3.00 27.08 -1.14
CA TYR A 41 2.41 26.20 -0.13
C TYR A 41 3.42 25.16 0.43
N MET A 42 4.22 24.51 -0.43
CA MET A 42 5.23 23.55 0.03
C MET A 42 6.38 24.24 0.77
N GLN A 43 6.76 25.45 0.34
CA GLN A 43 7.79 26.27 1.00
C GLN A 43 7.34 26.78 2.37
N GLU A 44 6.07 27.16 2.53
CA GLU A 44 5.48 27.48 3.85
C GLU A 44 5.58 26.31 4.83
N MET A 45 5.47 25.09 4.33
CA MET A 45 5.72 23.87 5.10
C MET A 45 7.22 23.59 5.29
N GLY A 46 8.12 24.48 4.82
CA GLY A 46 9.58 24.33 4.91
C GLY A 46 10.13 23.22 4.03
N MET A 47 9.53 22.95 2.87
CA MET A 47 9.97 21.99 1.88
C MET A 47 10.58 22.72 0.68
N GLN A 48 11.68 22.19 0.11
CA GLN A 48 12.24 22.72 -1.12
C GLN A 48 11.34 22.37 -2.31
N ALA A 49 10.88 23.36 -3.05
CA ALA A 49 9.94 23.15 -4.16
C ALA A 49 10.20 24.09 -5.33
N THR A 50 9.85 23.64 -6.55
CA THR A 50 10.01 24.37 -7.80
C THR A 50 8.93 23.99 -8.81
N THR A 51 8.72 24.83 -9.84
CA THR A 51 7.97 24.46 -11.06
C THR A 51 8.90 24.12 -12.21
N SER A 52 10.22 24.22 -12.04
CA SER A 52 11.22 24.06 -13.10
C SER A 52 11.76 22.62 -13.17
N LEU A 53 11.59 21.97 -14.30
CA LEU A 53 12.22 20.68 -14.58
C LEU A 53 13.76 20.78 -14.56
N ALA A 54 14.31 21.87 -15.10
CA ALA A 54 15.76 22.09 -15.09
C ALA A 54 16.33 22.21 -13.68
N ALA A 55 15.59 22.84 -12.75
CA ALA A 55 16.00 22.90 -11.34
C ALA A 55 15.97 21.49 -10.69
N CYS A 56 15.02 20.64 -11.06
CA CYS A 56 14.99 19.25 -10.60
C CYS A 56 16.19 18.45 -11.13
N GLU A 57 16.57 18.62 -12.38
CA GLU A 57 17.75 17.96 -12.96
C GLU A 57 19.05 18.48 -12.31
N GLN A 58 19.17 19.81 -12.05
CA GLN A 58 20.29 20.39 -11.34
C GLN A 58 20.40 19.94 -9.87
N PHE A 59 19.30 19.52 -9.26
CA PHE A 59 19.29 18.91 -7.93
C PHE A 59 20.01 17.55 -7.91
N GLN A 60 20.23 16.92 -9.08
CA GLN A 60 20.88 15.62 -9.26
C GLN A 60 20.22 14.53 -8.39
N PRO A 61 18.92 14.24 -8.60
CA PRO A 61 18.26 13.19 -7.84
C PRO A 61 18.78 11.81 -8.26
N ASP A 62 18.92 10.91 -7.29
CA ASP A 62 19.23 9.50 -7.53
C ASP A 62 18.02 8.77 -8.15
N PHE A 63 16.80 9.20 -7.80
CA PHE A 63 15.55 8.67 -8.34
C PHE A 63 14.41 9.70 -8.25
N ILE A 64 13.29 9.36 -8.88
CA ILE A 64 12.08 10.17 -8.90
C ILE A 64 10.95 9.45 -8.17
N VAL A 65 10.19 10.18 -7.34
CA VAL A 65 8.93 9.70 -6.75
C VAL A 65 7.77 10.38 -7.47
N VAL A 66 6.86 9.58 -8.04
CA VAL A 66 5.65 10.11 -8.70
C VAL A 66 4.47 9.97 -7.75
N ALA A 67 4.02 11.09 -7.16
CA ALA A 67 2.92 11.18 -6.21
C ALA A 67 1.81 12.13 -6.73
N ALA A 68 1.29 11.81 -7.90
CA ALA A 68 0.29 12.55 -8.64
C ALA A 68 -1.13 11.95 -8.48
N THR A 69 -2.07 12.34 -9.34
CA THR A 69 -3.41 11.73 -9.36
C THR A 69 -3.33 10.32 -9.97
N LYS A 70 -4.13 9.37 -9.45
CA LYS A 70 -4.09 7.96 -9.85
C LYS A 70 -4.13 7.73 -11.37
N LYS A 71 -4.86 8.58 -12.10
CA LYS A 71 -4.99 8.47 -13.57
C LYS A 71 -3.73 8.88 -14.34
N ASP A 72 -2.87 9.73 -13.73
CA ASP A 72 -1.73 10.36 -14.39
C ASP A 72 -0.39 9.71 -13.98
N LEU A 73 -0.40 8.81 -12.97
CA LEU A 73 0.81 8.22 -12.40
C LEU A 73 1.70 7.55 -13.44
N GLY A 74 1.14 6.64 -14.24
CA GLY A 74 1.90 5.87 -15.24
C GLY A 74 2.50 6.74 -16.35
N GLU A 75 1.75 7.74 -16.85
CA GLU A 75 2.24 8.66 -17.89
C GLU A 75 3.39 9.52 -17.36
N ILE A 76 3.28 10.03 -16.13
CA ILE A 76 4.35 10.82 -15.51
C ILE A 76 5.57 9.95 -15.22
N ALA A 77 5.37 8.72 -14.74
CA ALA A 77 6.46 7.77 -14.50
C ALA A 77 7.23 7.46 -15.82
N ALA A 78 6.52 7.24 -16.92
CA ALA A 78 7.11 7.02 -18.23
C ALA A 78 8.03 8.18 -18.67
N VAL A 79 7.59 9.43 -18.52
CA VAL A 79 8.38 10.62 -18.89
C VAL A 79 9.72 10.69 -18.12
N TRP A 80 9.75 10.29 -16.86
CA TRP A 80 10.98 10.31 -16.07
C TRP A 80 11.85 9.08 -16.32
N ALA A 81 11.24 7.92 -16.54
CA ALA A 81 11.95 6.71 -16.93
C ALA A 81 12.64 6.87 -18.30
N ASP A 82 11.99 7.51 -19.27
CA ASP A 82 12.58 7.82 -20.58
C ASP A 82 13.79 8.77 -20.49
N LYS A 83 13.89 9.57 -19.43
CA LYS A 83 15.07 10.38 -19.11
C LYS A 83 16.20 9.58 -18.42
N GLY A 84 15.97 8.28 -18.16
CA GLY A 84 16.95 7.38 -17.55
C GLY A 84 16.92 7.32 -16.01
N TYR A 85 15.98 8.02 -15.35
CA TYR A 85 15.87 7.96 -13.90
C TYR A 85 15.16 6.68 -13.44
N PRO A 86 15.60 6.05 -12.34
CA PRO A 86 14.77 5.12 -11.58
C PRO A 86 13.55 5.85 -11.03
N VAL A 87 12.38 5.23 -11.11
CA VAL A 87 11.12 5.85 -10.71
C VAL A 87 10.42 4.98 -9.65
N ALA A 88 10.09 5.58 -8.52
CA ALA A 88 9.15 5.07 -7.56
C ALA A 88 7.78 5.71 -7.79
N MET A 89 6.78 4.92 -8.12
CA MET A 89 5.42 5.39 -8.39
C MET A 89 4.51 5.09 -7.21
N GLU A 90 3.69 6.06 -6.79
CA GLU A 90 2.62 5.81 -5.81
C GLU A 90 1.58 4.82 -6.34
N THR A 91 0.90 4.17 -5.43
CA THR A 91 -0.19 3.24 -5.73
C THR A 91 -1.45 3.94 -6.24
N PRO A 92 -2.22 3.24 -7.09
CA PRO A 92 -2.01 1.93 -7.70
C PRO A 92 -1.14 2.00 -8.97
N ALA A 93 -0.65 0.87 -9.44
CA ALA A 93 0.05 0.76 -10.73
C ALA A 93 -0.80 1.27 -11.92
N GLY A 94 -2.12 1.21 -11.80
CA GLY A 94 -3.08 1.74 -12.76
C GLY A 94 -4.52 1.54 -12.26
N ILE A 95 -5.49 2.15 -12.94
CA ILE A 95 -6.92 2.06 -12.62
C ILE A 95 -7.75 1.45 -13.76
N SER A 96 -7.08 0.99 -14.80
CA SER A 96 -7.69 0.29 -15.95
C SER A 96 -6.70 -0.70 -16.56
N LEU A 97 -7.21 -1.74 -17.21
CA LEU A 97 -6.37 -2.73 -17.88
C LEU A 97 -5.40 -2.10 -18.87
N ALA A 98 -5.84 -1.13 -19.66
CA ALA A 98 -4.98 -0.44 -20.62
C ALA A 98 -3.79 0.28 -19.98
N GLN A 99 -3.96 0.86 -18.77
CA GLN A 99 -2.85 1.47 -18.03
C GLN A 99 -1.87 0.42 -17.51
N LEU A 100 -2.36 -0.73 -17.04
CA LEU A 100 -1.52 -1.83 -16.58
C LEU A 100 -0.69 -2.41 -17.73
N GLU A 101 -1.31 -2.66 -18.89
CA GLU A 101 -0.63 -3.12 -20.10
C GLU A 101 0.43 -2.11 -20.58
N ALA A 102 0.12 -0.82 -20.53
CA ALA A 102 1.08 0.23 -20.89
C ALA A 102 2.28 0.27 -19.94
N LEU A 103 2.05 0.11 -18.64
CA LEU A 103 3.13 0.10 -17.64
C LEU A 103 4.00 -1.17 -17.77
N HIS A 104 3.36 -2.33 -17.99
CA HIS A 104 4.07 -3.58 -18.28
C HIS A 104 4.96 -3.44 -19.54
N ALA A 105 4.43 -2.85 -20.61
CA ALA A 105 5.19 -2.64 -21.84
C ALA A 105 6.42 -1.69 -21.67
N LEU A 106 6.39 -0.78 -20.71
CA LEU A 106 7.55 0.02 -20.33
C LEU A 106 8.58 -0.82 -19.57
N HIS A 107 8.15 -1.67 -18.66
CA HIS A 107 9.02 -2.58 -17.92
C HIS A 107 9.76 -3.55 -18.85
N GLU A 108 9.07 -4.13 -19.83
CA GLU A 108 9.67 -4.99 -20.86
C GLU A 108 10.76 -4.27 -21.70
N LYS A 109 10.71 -2.94 -21.78
CA LYS A 109 11.74 -2.10 -22.39
C LYS A 109 12.84 -1.69 -21.43
N SER A 110 12.93 -2.36 -20.26
CA SER A 110 13.92 -2.10 -19.21
C SER A 110 13.77 -0.73 -18.54
N ALA A 111 12.58 -0.13 -18.56
CA ALA A 111 12.30 1.04 -17.75
C ALA A 111 12.38 0.67 -16.26
N ARG A 112 13.17 1.39 -15.49
CA ARG A 112 13.35 1.15 -14.05
C ARG A 112 12.22 1.83 -13.27
N ILE A 113 11.07 1.16 -13.17
CA ILE A 113 9.88 1.64 -12.46
C ILE A 113 9.48 0.62 -11.40
N THR A 114 9.28 1.06 -10.16
CA THR A 114 8.68 0.29 -9.07
C THR A 114 7.46 1.01 -8.53
N VAL A 115 6.56 0.30 -7.85
CA VAL A 115 5.36 0.87 -7.20
C VAL A 115 5.51 0.77 -5.69
N PHE A 116 5.21 1.84 -4.97
CA PHE A 116 5.36 1.87 -3.52
C PHE A 116 4.10 1.31 -2.81
N GLU A 117 3.95 -0.02 -2.85
CA GLU A 117 2.97 -0.73 -2.04
C GLU A 117 3.55 -1.01 -0.65
N GLN A 118 3.25 -0.15 0.31
CA GLN A 118 3.93 -0.14 1.61
C GLN A 118 3.23 -0.95 2.71
N TYR A 119 1.99 -1.44 2.52
CA TYR A 119 1.22 -2.05 3.62
C TYR A 119 1.90 -3.26 4.25
N HIS A 120 2.58 -4.09 3.48
CA HIS A 120 3.35 -5.23 4.00
C HIS A 120 4.56 -4.82 4.85
N ARG A 121 4.93 -3.53 4.84
CA ARG A 121 6.04 -2.93 5.60
C ARG A 121 5.59 -2.29 6.92
N TYR A 122 4.29 -2.18 7.17
CA TYR A 122 3.84 -1.74 8.49
C TYR A 122 4.35 -2.70 9.57
N PRO A 123 4.96 -2.22 10.66
CA PRO A 123 5.73 -3.07 11.58
C PRO A 123 4.96 -4.28 12.12
N ILE A 124 3.68 -4.10 12.43
CA ILE A 124 2.83 -5.18 12.94
C ILE A 124 2.40 -6.16 11.82
N LEU A 125 2.12 -5.65 10.61
CA LEU A 125 1.78 -6.51 9.47
C LEU A 125 2.99 -7.29 8.99
N ALA A 126 4.17 -6.67 8.95
CA ALA A 126 5.44 -7.33 8.66
C ALA A 126 5.74 -8.46 9.67
N ALA A 127 5.46 -8.21 10.98
CA ALA A 127 5.61 -9.24 12.01
C ALA A 127 4.67 -10.43 11.78
N GLY A 128 3.40 -10.19 11.48
CA GLY A 128 2.44 -11.25 11.16
C GLY A 128 2.85 -12.05 9.92
N LEU A 129 3.22 -11.36 8.83
CA LEU A 129 3.73 -12.02 7.62
C LEU A 129 4.99 -12.84 7.90
N HIS A 130 5.89 -12.37 8.75
CA HIS A 130 7.06 -13.13 9.17
C HIS A 130 6.68 -14.42 9.91
N GLU A 131 5.71 -14.38 10.85
CA GLU A 131 5.24 -15.60 11.53
C GLU A 131 4.60 -16.60 10.54
N LEU A 132 3.95 -16.12 9.46
CA LEU A 132 3.48 -17.00 8.38
C LEU A 132 4.65 -17.68 7.65
N THR A 133 5.73 -16.96 7.35
CA THR A 133 6.93 -17.56 6.70
C THR A 133 7.62 -18.60 7.59
N LEU A 134 7.47 -18.48 8.91
CA LEU A 134 7.94 -19.50 9.86
C LEU A 134 7.01 -20.72 9.96
N GLY A 135 5.89 -20.72 9.21
CA GLY A 135 4.93 -21.82 9.21
C GLY A 135 4.13 -21.96 10.50
N ARG A 136 4.03 -20.89 11.33
CA ARG A 136 3.40 -20.98 12.66
C ARG A 136 1.96 -21.47 12.62
N ILE A 137 1.17 -20.96 11.68
CA ILE A 137 -0.24 -21.40 11.54
C ILE A 137 -0.42 -22.57 10.57
N GLY A 138 0.67 -23.17 10.09
CA GLY A 138 0.63 -24.21 9.04
C GLY A 138 0.34 -23.61 7.67
N ASN A 139 -0.51 -24.30 6.88
CA ASN A 139 -0.88 -23.86 5.54
C ASN A 139 -2.08 -22.90 5.59
N PRO A 140 -1.93 -21.63 5.23
CA PRO A 140 -3.06 -20.70 5.18
C PRO A 140 -4.13 -21.16 4.19
N SER A 141 -5.38 -21.16 4.63
CA SER A 141 -6.55 -21.60 3.83
C SER A 141 -7.60 -20.52 3.63
N SER A 142 -7.70 -19.58 4.58
CA SER A 142 -8.64 -18.47 4.45
C SER A 142 -8.14 -17.20 5.12
N ALA A 143 -8.59 -16.04 4.61
CA ALA A 143 -8.32 -14.74 5.19
C ALA A 143 -9.58 -13.85 5.19
N TYR A 144 -9.73 -13.06 6.25
CA TYR A 144 -10.66 -11.95 6.33
C TYR A 144 -9.87 -10.66 6.44
N ILE A 145 -10.20 -9.65 5.64
CA ILE A 145 -9.53 -8.35 5.67
C ILE A 145 -10.55 -7.21 5.66
N SER A 146 -10.49 -6.38 6.70
CA SER A 146 -11.25 -5.14 6.87
C SER A 146 -10.30 -4.01 7.23
N LEU A 147 -9.21 -3.86 6.48
CA LEU A 147 -8.03 -3.10 6.88
C LEU A 147 -7.72 -1.92 5.95
N ALA A 148 -7.74 -2.16 4.66
CA ALA A 148 -7.32 -1.24 3.62
C ALA A 148 -8.17 -1.40 2.36
N HIS A 149 -8.17 -0.39 1.51
CA HIS A 149 -8.95 -0.44 0.27
C HIS A 149 -8.25 -1.25 -0.83
N GLU A 150 -9.04 -1.91 -1.64
CA GLU A 150 -8.78 -2.46 -2.97
C GLU A 150 -7.37 -3.10 -3.13
N TYR A 151 -6.46 -2.45 -3.86
CA TYR A 151 -5.13 -2.96 -4.21
C TYR A 151 -4.22 -3.20 -3.00
N HIS A 152 -4.33 -2.43 -1.92
CA HIS A 152 -3.60 -2.72 -0.68
C HIS A 152 -4.10 -4.00 -0.01
N ALA A 153 -5.41 -4.24 -0.04
CA ALA A 153 -5.97 -5.51 0.44
C ALA A 153 -5.53 -6.68 -0.44
N ALA A 154 -5.47 -6.49 -1.78
CA ALA A 154 -4.98 -7.49 -2.72
C ALA A 154 -3.54 -7.92 -2.41
N SER A 155 -2.63 -6.95 -2.25
CA SER A 155 -1.23 -7.16 -1.88
C SER A 155 -1.10 -8.00 -0.61
N LEU A 156 -1.85 -7.66 0.44
CA LEU A 156 -1.83 -8.38 1.71
C LEU A 156 -2.42 -9.79 1.58
N LEU A 157 -3.59 -9.93 0.95
CA LEU A 157 -4.26 -11.23 0.78
C LEU A 157 -3.40 -12.24 0.04
N ARG A 158 -2.76 -11.82 -1.06
CA ARG A 158 -1.87 -12.70 -1.83
C ARG A 158 -0.66 -13.18 -1.03
N ARG A 159 -0.08 -12.31 -0.19
CA ARG A 159 1.02 -12.66 0.71
C ARG A 159 0.58 -13.53 1.89
N MET A 160 -0.58 -13.22 2.48
CA MET A 160 -1.13 -13.97 3.61
C MET A 160 -1.56 -15.38 3.23
N LEU A 161 -2.08 -15.55 2.03
CA LEU A 161 -2.57 -16.84 1.54
C LEU A 161 -1.57 -17.59 0.66
N ASP A 162 -0.43 -16.97 0.33
CA ASP A 162 0.53 -17.53 -0.63
C ASP A 162 -0.17 -17.90 -1.96
N THR A 163 -0.77 -16.89 -2.61
CA THR A 163 -1.54 -17.03 -3.85
C THR A 163 -1.01 -16.13 -4.97
N LEU A 164 0.29 -15.80 -4.94
CA LEU A 164 0.95 -15.02 -5.99
C LEU A 164 0.86 -15.77 -7.33
N GLY A 165 0.35 -15.08 -8.36
CA GLY A 165 0.18 -15.64 -9.71
C GLY A 165 -0.94 -16.67 -9.87
N GLU A 166 -1.74 -16.91 -8.82
CA GLU A 166 -2.87 -17.85 -8.87
C GLU A 166 -4.13 -17.17 -9.43
N GLY A 167 -4.89 -17.91 -10.24
CA GLY A 167 -6.20 -17.48 -10.72
C GLY A 167 -7.24 -17.45 -9.60
N TYR A 168 -8.21 -16.55 -9.72
CA TYR A 168 -9.28 -16.39 -8.74
C TYR A 168 -10.60 -15.95 -9.38
N SER A 169 -11.66 -16.14 -8.63
CA SER A 169 -12.98 -15.57 -8.94
C SER A 169 -13.53 -14.81 -7.74
N MET A 170 -14.38 -13.82 -8.00
CA MET A 170 -14.95 -12.98 -6.95
C MET A 170 -16.41 -12.62 -7.19
N ILE A 171 -17.14 -12.43 -6.09
CA ILE A 171 -18.52 -11.93 -6.06
C ILE A 171 -18.56 -10.77 -5.09
N GLY A 172 -19.10 -9.62 -5.54
CA GLY A 172 -19.14 -8.40 -4.76
C GLY A 172 -20.56 -7.93 -4.42
N THR A 173 -20.68 -7.26 -3.29
CA THR A 173 -21.89 -6.56 -2.86
C THR A 173 -21.51 -5.22 -2.22
N ARG A 174 -22.23 -4.17 -2.57
CA ARG A 174 -22.04 -2.83 -2.03
C ARG A 174 -23.26 -2.36 -1.28
N SER A 175 -23.10 -1.90 -0.06
CA SER A 175 -24.13 -1.26 0.75
C SER A 175 -23.84 0.21 1.00
N LYS A 176 -24.87 0.97 1.38
CA LYS A 176 -24.75 2.37 1.80
C LYS A 176 -25.40 2.52 3.16
N ASN A 177 -24.69 3.11 4.10
CA ASN A 177 -25.15 3.29 5.48
C ASN A 177 -24.86 4.71 5.95
N THR A 178 -25.77 5.27 6.75
CA THR A 178 -25.52 6.54 7.45
C THR A 178 -24.65 6.27 8.67
N VAL A 179 -23.58 7.04 8.82
CA VAL A 179 -22.63 6.90 9.94
C VAL A 179 -22.28 8.29 10.46
N VAL A 180 -22.12 8.41 11.78
CA VAL A 180 -21.58 9.62 12.43
C VAL A 180 -20.09 9.72 12.09
N GLU A 181 -19.64 10.87 11.61
CA GLU A 181 -18.23 11.16 11.39
C GLU A 181 -17.57 11.55 12.72
N THR A 182 -16.44 10.96 13.02
CA THR A 182 -15.75 11.16 14.30
C THR A 182 -14.35 11.73 14.14
N ASP A 183 -13.77 11.57 12.94
CA ASP A 183 -12.44 12.06 12.61
C ASP A 183 -12.26 12.26 11.10
N SER A 184 -11.18 12.95 10.70
CA SER A 184 -10.80 13.22 9.32
C SER A 184 -9.28 13.38 9.19
N ARG A 185 -8.78 13.57 7.96
CA ARG A 185 -7.38 13.96 7.71
C ARG A 185 -6.96 15.29 8.36
N TYR A 186 -7.94 16.08 8.81
CA TYR A 186 -7.74 17.41 9.38
C TYR A 186 -8.04 17.45 10.88
N GLY A 187 -8.31 16.29 11.50
CA GLY A 187 -8.54 16.13 12.92
C GLY A 187 -9.98 15.75 13.27
N ARG A 188 -10.26 15.80 14.56
CA ARG A 188 -11.50 15.36 15.21
C ARG A 188 -12.73 16.12 14.73
N ILE A 189 -13.86 15.40 14.62
CA ILE A 189 -15.17 15.92 14.27
C ILE A 189 -16.08 15.72 15.49
N LEU A 190 -16.55 16.82 16.08
CA LEU A 190 -17.27 16.81 17.36
C LEU A 190 -18.73 17.32 17.24
N ASP A 191 -19.16 17.70 16.05
CA ASP A 191 -20.48 18.30 15.79
C ASP A 191 -21.61 17.26 15.60
N GLY A 192 -21.29 15.96 15.64
CA GLY A 192 -22.27 14.88 15.48
C GLY A 192 -22.80 14.73 14.06
N ARG A 193 -22.18 15.39 13.07
CA ARG A 193 -22.60 15.29 11.67
C ARG A 193 -22.54 13.86 11.15
N THR A 194 -23.47 13.54 10.27
CA THR A 194 -23.54 12.23 9.61
C THR A 194 -23.23 12.33 8.14
N SER A 195 -22.75 11.24 7.57
CA SER A 195 -22.62 11.08 6.11
C SER A 195 -23.02 9.69 5.66
N VAL A 196 -23.47 9.58 4.41
CA VAL A 196 -23.72 8.28 3.78
C VAL A 196 -22.38 7.71 3.30
N ARG A 197 -22.02 6.54 3.78
CA ARG A 197 -20.77 5.85 3.44
C ARG A 197 -21.05 4.52 2.75
N GLN A 198 -20.23 4.19 1.78
CA GLN A 198 -20.23 2.90 1.11
C GLN A 198 -19.45 1.89 1.95
N ARG A 199 -19.92 0.64 1.96
CA ARG A 199 -19.22 -0.54 2.45
C ARG A 199 -19.24 -1.59 1.35
N ASP A 200 -18.07 -2.05 0.98
CA ASP A 200 -17.83 -3.03 -0.04
C ASP A 200 -17.48 -4.36 0.59
N VAL A 201 -18.20 -5.42 0.21
CA VAL A 201 -17.96 -6.79 0.65
C VAL A 201 -17.74 -7.64 -0.58
N VAL A 202 -16.60 -8.34 -0.64
CA VAL A 202 -16.23 -9.21 -1.76
C VAL A 202 -15.73 -10.53 -1.24
N THR A 203 -16.33 -11.62 -1.71
CA THR A 203 -15.81 -12.98 -1.50
C THR A 203 -14.92 -13.34 -2.68
N ILE A 204 -13.72 -13.84 -2.39
CA ILE A 204 -12.72 -14.26 -3.37
C ILE A 204 -12.44 -15.75 -3.17
N CYS A 205 -12.49 -16.52 -4.27
CA CYS A 205 -12.14 -17.95 -4.29
C CYS A 205 -10.96 -18.14 -5.24
N TYR A 206 -9.87 -18.71 -4.75
CA TYR A 206 -8.68 -19.02 -5.52
C TYR A 206 -8.74 -20.43 -6.11
N GLU A 207 -7.99 -20.69 -7.17
CA GLU A 207 -7.96 -22.00 -7.85
C GLU A 207 -7.49 -23.14 -6.93
N SER A 208 -6.61 -22.85 -5.96
CA SER A 208 -6.18 -23.78 -4.91
C SER A 208 -7.27 -24.17 -3.92
N GLY A 209 -8.45 -23.54 -3.98
CA GLY A 209 -9.52 -23.69 -3.00
C GLY A 209 -9.39 -22.77 -1.77
N LYS A 210 -8.34 -21.98 -1.67
CA LYS A 210 -8.23 -20.94 -0.64
C LYS A 210 -9.28 -19.86 -0.84
N MET A 211 -9.69 -19.21 0.24
CA MET A 211 -10.74 -18.19 0.22
C MET A 211 -10.33 -16.90 0.93
N ALA A 212 -10.81 -15.77 0.43
CA ALA A 212 -10.72 -14.50 1.15
C ALA A 212 -12.06 -13.79 1.22
N LEU A 213 -12.26 -13.04 2.30
CA LEU A 213 -13.37 -12.11 2.45
C LEU A 213 -12.79 -10.70 2.66
N TYR A 214 -13.03 -9.85 1.69
CA TYR A 214 -12.78 -8.41 1.79
C TYR A 214 -14.04 -7.70 2.26
N ASP A 215 -13.93 -6.85 3.29
CA ASP A 215 -15.04 -6.14 3.88
C ASP A 215 -14.57 -4.77 4.37
N PHE A 216 -14.71 -3.72 3.56
CA PHE A 216 -14.11 -2.43 3.87
C PHE A 216 -15.01 -1.24 3.54
N SER A 217 -14.87 -0.20 4.36
CA SER A 217 -15.40 1.13 4.10
C SER A 217 -14.28 2.16 4.31
N GLY A 218 -14.09 3.06 3.36
CA GLY A 218 -13.08 4.13 3.47
C GLY A 218 -13.21 5.02 4.71
N LEU A 219 -14.37 4.99 5.37
CA LEU A 219 -14.55 5.65 6.69
C LEU A 219 -13.59 5.08 7.75
N GLN A 220 -13.24 3.79 7.70
CA GLN A 220 -12.40 3.14 8.69
C GLN A 220 -11.00 3.76 8.81
N TYR A 221 -10.54 4.51 7.81
CA TYR A 221 -9.28 5.25 7.89
C TYR A 221 -9.28 6.37 8.95
N HIS A 222 -10.46 6.94 9.21
CA HIS A 222 -10.61 8.11 10.08
C HIS A 222 -11.80 7.96 11.03
N SER A 223 -12.11 6.74 11.46
CA SER A 223 -13.24 6.49 12.36
C SER A 223 -12.78 6.00 13.72
N LEU A 224 -13.31 6.58 14.77
CA LEU A 224 -13.09 6.14 16.16
C LEU A 224 -14.11 5.11 16.62
N ILE A 225 -15.10 4.82 15.78
CA ILE A 225 -16.21 3.88 16.06
C ILE A 225 -16.28 2.74 15.03
N ARG A 226 -15.26 2.63 14.17
CA ARG A 226 -15.09 1.54 13.20
C ARG A 226 -13.62 1.15 13.17
N SER A 227 -13.31 0.01 13.73
CA SER A 227 -11.96 -0.57 13.76
C SER A 227 -11.58 -1.21 12.42
N ARG A 228 -10.29 -1.46 12.28
CA ARG A 228 -9.71 -2.25 11.19
C ARG A 228 -9.33 -3.62 11.72
N HIS A 229 -9.51 -4.65 10.91
CA HIS A 229 -9.28 -6.04 11.30
C HIS A 229 -8.70 -6.87 10.17
N LEU A 230 -7.93 -7.88 10.54
CA LEU A 230 -7.55 -8.98 9.67
C LEU A 230 -7.55 -10.29 10.45
N ILE A 231 -7.87 -11.39 9.76
CA ILE A 231 -7.76 -12.74 10.29
C ILE A 231 -7.22 -13.63 9.18
N VAL A 232 -6.20 -14.45 9.48
CA VAL A 232 -5.67 -15.47 8.57
C VAL A 232 -5.72 -16.81 9.27
N ARG A 233 -6.36 -17.81 8.66
CA ARG A 233 -6.50 -19.15 9.23
C ARG A 233 -5.71 -20.17 8.44
N GLY A 234 -4.93 -20.96 9.14
CA GLY A 234 -4.24 -22.12 8.64
C GLY A 234 -4.65 -23.39 9.38
N ASP A 235 -4.09 -24.53 8.98
CA ASP A 235 -4.40 -25.85 9.57
C ASP A 235 -3.82 -26.05 10.97
N LYS A 236 -2.91 -25.18 11.44
CA LYS A 236 -2.28 -25.26 12.77
C LYS A 236 -2.50 -24.03 13.64
N GLY A 237 -3.20 -23.01 13.15
CA GLY A 237 -3.42 -21.80 13.91
C GLY A 237 -4.11 -20.68 13.17
N GLU A 238 -4.15 -19.52 13.81
CA GLU A 238 -4.80 -18.30 13.30
C GLU A 238 -3.95 -17.07 13.66
N TRP A 239 -3.77 -16.16 12.71
CA TRP A 239 -3.33 -14.79 12.98
C TRP A 239 -4.56 -13.88 13.02
N ASN A 240 -4.74 -13.14 14.11
CA ASN A 240 -5.86 -12.23 14.32
C ASN A 240 -5.33 -10.90 14.83
N ASP A 241 -5.40 -9.86 14.01
CA ASP A 241 -4.93 -8.49 14.27
C ASP A 241 -3.45 -8.47 14.75
N ASP A 242 -3.22 -8.21 16.03
CA ASP A 242 -1.89 -8.15 16.65
C ASP A 242 -1.54 -9.44 17.45
N HIS A 243 -2.31 -10.50 17.29
CA HIS A 243 -2.10 -11.78 17.97
C HIS A 243 -2.04 -12.96 17.00
N ILE A 244 -1.26 -13.96 17.38
CA ILE A 244 -1.22 -15.25 16.70
C ILE A 244 -1.44 -16.37 17.71
N VAL A 245 -2.26 -17.35 17.35
CA VAL A 245 -2.48 -18.59 18.11
C VAL A 245 -2.11 -19.76 17.22
N PHE A 246 -1.30 -20.67 17.72
CA PHE A 246 -0.87 -21.84 16.95
C PHE A 246 -0.58 -23.03 17.87
N LEU A 247 -0.52 -24.24 17.29
CA LEU A 247 -0.15 -25.45 18.02
C LEU A 247 1.38 -25.61 18.05
N ASP A 248 1.94 -25.87 19.23
CA ASP A 248 3.32 -26.31 19.36
C ASP A 248 3.53 -27.78 18.89
N GLU A 249 4.75 -28.28 19.00
CA GLU A 249 5.13 -29.66 18.66
C GLU A 249 4.42 -30.73 19.49
N ASN A 250 3.84 -30.37 20.65
CA ASN A 250 3.10 -31.24 21.54
C ASN A 250 1.56 -31.07 21.36
N ASN A 251 1.12 -30.33 20.34
CA ASN A 251 -0.26 -29.93 20.09
C ASN A 251 -0.89 -29.08 21.22
N ASN A 252 -0.10 -28.34 21.97
CA ASN A 252 -0.63 -27.38 22.93
C ASN A 252 -0.83 -26.00 22.25
N PRO A 253 -1.92 -25.29 22.53
CA PRO A 253 -2.14 -23.96 21.99
C PRO A 253 -1.15 -22.94 22.60
N VAL A 254 -0.45 -22.21 21.75
CA VAL A 254 0.43 -21.10 22.09
C VAL A 254 -0.22 -19.80 21.65
N HIS A 255 -0.39 -18.87 22.60
CA HIS A 255 -0.88 -17.53 22.36
C HIS A 255 0.26 -16.54 22.39
N LYS A 256 0.44 -15.77 21.33
CA LYS A 256 1.53 -14.81 21.21
C LYS A 256 1.00 -13.47 20.69
N LYS A 257 1.32 -12.40 21.41
CA LYS A 257 1.18 -11.04 20.86
C LYS A 257 2.33 -10.80 19.89
N LEU A 258 2.03 -10.26 18.71
CA LEU A 258 3.05 -9.92 17.71
C LEU A 258 3.94 -8.78 18.23
N VAL A 259 5.22 -8.92 18.02
CA VAL A 259 6.20 -7.86 18.29
C VAL A 259 6.57 -7.22 16.96
N PRO A 260 6.39 -5.90 16.81
CA PRO A 260 6.71 -5.21 15.56
C PRO A 260 8.11 -5.51 15.06
N LEU A 261 8.24 -5.76 13.76
CA LEU A 261 9.56 -5.92 13.16
C LEU A 261 10.22 -4.56 13.01
N GLN A 262 11.47 -4.49 13.51
CA GLN A 262 12.28 -3.29 13.46
C GLN A 262 13.20 -3.32 12.24
N HIS A 263 13.25 -2.20 11.50
CA HIS A 263 14.25 -1.98 10.47
C HIS A 263 15.62 -1.63 11.12
N PRO A 264 16.76 -2.11 10.57
CA PRO A 264 18.07 -1.86 11.20
C PRO A 264 18.45 -0.39 11.36
N VAL A 265 17.90 0.49 10.53
CA VAL A 265 18.28 1.93 10.46
C VAL A 265 17.19 2.85 10.99
N LEU A 266 15.92 2.42 10.98
CA LEU A 266 14.77 3.24 11.36
C LEU A 266 14.19 2.77 12.68
N GLU A 267 13.86 3.70 13.56
CA GLU A 267 13.12 3.40 14.78
C GLU A 267 11.64 3.15 14.45
N VAL A 268 11.10 2.06 14.99
CA VAL A 268 9.67 1.76 14.87
C VAL A 268 8.89 2.79 15.68
N PRO A 269 7.86 3.44 15.09
CA PRO A 269 7.00 4.34 15.82
C PRO A 269 6.29 3.63 16.99
N ASP A 270 5.99 4.39 18.03
CA ASP A 270 5.19 3.87 19.14
C ASP A 270 3.85 3.33 18.64
N LEU A 271 3.58 2.07 18.98
CA LEU A 271 2.31 1.44 18.66
C LEU A 271 1.31 1.74 19.77
N LEU A 272 0.09 2.10 19.41
CA LEU A 272 -0.99 2.18 20.38
C LEU A 272 -1.24 0.78 20.97
N GLU A 273 -1.55 0.74 22.27
CA GLU A 273 -1.57 -0.49 23.08
C GLU A 273 -2.58 -1.57 22.63
N THR A 274 -3.50 -1.26 21.72
CA THR A 274 -4.56 -2.19 21.33
C THR A 274 -4.85 -2.19 19.83
N GLY A 275 -4.87 -3.39 19.24
CA GLY A 275 -5.37 -3.68 17.91
C GLY A 275 -4.48 -3.21 16.75
N LEU A 276 -4.99 -3.32 15.53
CA LEU A 276 -4.33 -2.84 14.31
C LEU A 276 -4.52 -1.32 14.16
N THR A 277 -3.67 -0.53 14.80
CA THR A 277 -3.58 0.90 14.55
C THR A 277 -2.59 1.16 13.43
N LEU A 278 -3.10 1.65 12.31
CA LEU A 278 -2.28 2.03 11.15
C LEU A 278 -2.46 3.54 10.97
N ASP A 279 -1.65 4.30 11.65
CA ASP A 279 -1.63 5.76 11.63
C ASP A 279 -0.61 6.32 10.62
N ASN A 280 -0.49 7.65 10.60
CA ASN A 280 0.44 8.31 9.69
C ASN A 280 1.91 8.02 10.00
N ASP A 281 2.29 7.82 11.26
CA ASP A 281 3.68 7.58 11.65
C ASP A 281 4.13 6.20 11.18
N GLN A 282 3.26 5.20 11.25
CA GLN A 282 3.51 3.87 10.71
C GLN A 282 3.52 3.88 9.16
N ASP A 283 2.67 4.68 8.52
CA ASP A 283 2.69 4.86 7.07
C ASP A 283 4.01 5.54 6.62
N GLU A 284 4.46 6.59 7.33
CA GLU A 284 5.76 7.24 7.07
C GLU A 284 6.93 6.25 7.28
N TYR A 285 6.90 5.46 8.33
CA TYR A 285 7.91 4.42 8.56
C TYR A 285 7.96 3.42 7.41
N ALA A 286 6.82 2.88 7.00
CA ALA A 286 6.73 1.91 5.91
C ALA A 286 7.24 2.50 4.58
N ILE A 287 6.88 3.76 4.27
CA ILE A 287 7.40 4.48 3.09
C ILE A 287 8.92 4.71 3.21
N ALA A 288 9.41 5.08 4.39
CA ALA A 288 10.84 5.31 4.61
C ALA A 288 11.67 4.04 4.37
N THR A 289 11.18 2.86 4.78
CA THR A 289 11.85 1.58 4.46
C THR A 289 11.93 1.35 2.95
N MET A 290 10.87 1.65 2.20
CA MET A 290 10.88 1.52 0.74
C MET A 290 11.81 2.53 0.06
N LEU A 291 11.90 3.76 0.60
CA LEU A 291 12.86 4.75 0.12
C LEU A 291 14.31 4.29 0.31
N LEU A 292 14.61 3.59 1.41
CA LEU A 292 15.95 3.01 1.63
C LEU A 292 16.24 1.90 0.61
N ASP A 293 15.27 1.05 0.30
CA ASP A 293 15.43 -0.02 -0.69
C ASP A 293 15.62 0.53 -2.13
N MET A 294 15.27 1.80 -2.40
CA MET A 294 15.62 2.44 -3.67
C MET A 294 17.12 2.50 -3.91
N GLY A 295 17.95 2.53 -2.87
CA GLY A 295 19.41 2.41 -3.01
C GLY A 295 19.81 1.10 -3.67
N GLU A 296 19.29 -0.05 -3.21
CA GLU A 296 19.53 -1.34 -3.83
C GLU A 296 18.95 -1.41 -5.26
N PHE A 297 17.77 -0.83 -5.47
CA PHE A 297 17.15 -0.76 -6.81
C PHE A 297 17.99 0.02 -7.81
N ILE A 298 18.60 1.13 -7.39
CA ILE A 298 19.51 1.93 -8.23
C ILE A 298 20.75 1.12 -8.64
N ASP A 299 21.35 0.40 -7.70
CA ASP A 299 22.61 -0.29 -7.87
C ASP A 299 22.44 -1.64 -8.58
N THR A 300 21.40 -2.38 -8.28
CA THR A 300 21.24 -3.79 -8.70
C THR A 300 20.03 -4.07 -9.59
N GLY A 301 19.06 -3.16 -9.62
CA GLY A 301 17.77 -3.36 -10.27
C GLY A 301 16.76 -4.15 -9.44
N LYS A 302 17.07 -4.53 -8.18
CA LYS A 302 16.14 -5.22 -7.31
C LYS A 302 15.05 -4.25 -6.82
N GLU A 303 13.84 -4.48 -7.25
CA GLU A 303 12.71 -3.60 -6.96
C GLU A 303 12.29 -3.70 -5.47
N PRO A 304 12.04 -2.56 -4.78
CA PRO A 304 11.44 -2.53 -3.44
C PRO A 304 10.12 -3.29 -3.34
N TYR A 305 9.35 -3.23 -4.41
CA TYR A 305 8.14 -4.03 -4.65
C TYR A 305 8.11 -4.43 -6.12
N PRO A 306 8.06 -5.72 -6.45
CA PRO A 306 8.09 -6.18 -7.84
C PRO A 306 6.96 -5.59 -8.67
N LEU A 307 7.27 -5.00 -9.82
CA LEU A 307 6.27 -4.34 -10.66
C LEU A 307 5.17 -5.32 -11.10
N GLY A 308 5.51 -6.56 -11.41
CA GLY A 308 4.52 -7.59 -11.74
C GLY A 308 3.50 -7.81 -10.62
N GLU A 309 3.94 -7.82 -9.35
CA GLU A 309 3.04 -7.92 -8.21
C GLU A 309 2.13 -6.68 -8.08
N ALA A 310 2.67 -5.48 -8.30
CA ALA A 310 1.89 -4.25 -8.27
C ALA A 310 0.84 -4.17 -9.39
N LEU A 311 1.15 -4.73 -10.56
CA LEU A 311 0.21 -4.86 -11.67
C LEU A 311 -0.92 -5.84 -11.32
N ASP A 312 -0.60 -6.97 -10.69
CA ASP A 312 -1.59 -7.93 -10.20
C ASP A 312 -2.50 -7.33 -9.12
N ASP A 313 -1.95 -6.55 -8.18
CA ASP A 313 -2.74 -5.85 -7.16
C ASP A 313 -3.73 -4.87 -7.78
N ALA A 314 -3.27 -4.10 -8.76
CA ALA A 314 -4.11 -3.15 -9.46
C ALA A 314 -5.15 -3.86 -10.36
N TYR A 315 -4.79 -4.97 -11.00
CA TYR A 315 -5.72 -5.80 -11.75
C TYR A 315 -6.82 -6.40 -10.86
N PHE A 316 -6.44 -6.91 -9.69
CA PHE A 316 -7.39 -7.37 -8.68
C PHE A 316 -8.40 -6.26 -8.31
N ALA A 317 -7.93 -5.04 -8.09
CA ALA A 317 -8.79 -3.89 -7.79
C ALA A 317 -9.73 -3.54 -8.95
N VAL A 318 -9.29 -3.66 -10.22
CA VAL A 318 -10.14 -3.48 -11.40
C VAL A 318 -11.27 -4.51 -11.43
N LEU A 319 -10.96 -5.81 -11.18
CA LEU A 319 -11.97 -6.88 -11.15
C LEU A 319 -12.90 -6.75 -9.94
N MET A 320 -12.38 -6.34 -8.78
CA MET A 320 -13.18 -6.06 -7.58
C MET A 320 -14.24 -4.97 -7.87
N LYS A 321 -13.83 -3.91 -8.55
CA LYS A 321 -14.75 -2.85 -8.97
C LYS A 321 -15.85 -3.40 -9.88
N GLU A 322 -15.51 -4.23 -10.87
CA GLU A 322 -16.48 -4.89 -11.76
C GLU A 322 -17.47 -5.77 -10.96
N ALA A 323 -16.96 -6.58 -10.00
CA ALA A 323 -17.80 -7.41 -9.15
C ALA A 323 -18.79 -6.59 -8.30
N LEU A 324 -18.36 -5.44 -7.78
CA LEU A 324 -19.22 -4.52 -7.01
C LEU A 324 -20.25 -3.77 -7.86
N GLU A 325 -19.95 -3.53 -9.16
CA GLU A 325 -20.87 -2.91 -10.12
C GLU A 325 -21.87 -3.93 -10.72
N CYS A 326 -21.57 -5.24 -10.60
CA CYS A 326 -22.41 -6.32 -11.10
C CYS A 326 -22.81 -7.30 -9.97
N PRO A 327 -23.64 -6.89 -8.97
CA PRO A 327 -23.97 -7.72 -7.83
C PRO A 327 -24.54 -9.10 -8.22
N GLY A 328 -24.04 -10.15 -7.58
CA GLY A 328 -24.47 -11.53 -7.84
C GLY A 328 -23.80 -12.20 -9.04
N LYS A 329 -23.03 -11.45 -9.84
CA LYS A 329 -22.24 -12.02 -10.94
C LYS A 329 -20.87 -12.43 -10.43
N THR A 330 -20.43 -13.63 -10.82
CA THR A 330 -19.05 -14.06 -10.61
C THR A 330 -18.14 -13.44 -11.66
N ILE A 331 -17.10 -12.74 -11.20
CA ILE A 331 -16.03 -12.17 -12.04
C ILE A 331 -14.78 -13.03 -11.83
N ALA A 332 -14.21 -13.53 -12.91
CA ALA A 332 -13.00 -14.37 -12.86
C ALA A 332 -11.79 -13.62 -13.42
N SER A 333 -10.64 -13.84 -12.80
CA SER A 333 -9.37 -13.35 -13.32
C SER A 333 -8.98 -14.08 -14.60
N LYS A 334 -8.15 -13.42 -15.40
CA LYS A 334 -7.49 -14.05 -16.56
C LYS A 334 -6.00 -14.02 -16.29
N LYS A 335 -5.28 -14.97 -16.90
CA LYS A 335 -3.82 -14.94 -16.86
C LYS A 335 -3.33 -13.69 -17.61
N MET A 336 -2.56 -12.87 -16.95
CA MET A 336 -1.99 -11.65 -17.48
C MET A 336 -0.54 -11.87 -17.93
N PRO A 337 0.03 -11.01 -18.80
CA PRO A 337 1.38 -11.21 -19.35
C PRO A 337 2.53 -10.87 -18.38
N TRP A 338 2.25 -10.15 -17.29
CA TRP A 338 3.25 -9.75 -16.25
C TRP A 338 3.50 -10.78 -15.19
#